data_8f6b210240f2e0df9bd66601dc49373e
#
_entry.id   8f6b210240f2e0df9bd66601dc49373e
#
_cell.length_a   1.000
_cell.length_b   1.000
_cell.length_c   1.000
_cell.angle_alpha   90.00
_cell.angle_beta   90.00
_cell.angle_gamma   90.00
#
_symmetry.space_group_name_H-M   'P 1'
#
loop_
_entity.id
_entity.type
_entity.pdbx_description
1 polymer ?
#
loop_
_entity_poly.entity_id
_entity_poly.type
_entity_poly.pdbx_seq_one_letter_code
_entity_poly.pdbx_strand_id
1 'polypeptide(L)'
;MRPARFAIAGFSALWLAQASAASPPPALAIVLAIDVSASVDADRFVLQRDGIAHAFQDRRLADAIVAVPGGIEVLVLEWSDPDAIAITVDWRRIADARSAAAFAGAVHAGARRSRGLTAIGPALLAAARQFDRLPQTAARQAIDISGDGIANLGLSPAAARDQIVRAGITINGLAILTEEPWLEGYFRAEVIGGAGAFVLAARSYASFAEAMLKKLVQEVAGSARPAALAQIQ
;
A
#
# COMPACT_ATOMS: atom_id res chain seq x y z
N MET A 1 -76.03 -4.43 -36.97
CA MET A 1 -75.17 -4.01 -35.90
C MET A 1 -74.02 -5.01 -35.77
N ARG A 2 -72.78 -4.63 -36.13
CA ARG A 2 -71.56 -5.46 -36.01
C ARG A 2 -70.73 -4.93 -34.89
N PRO A 3 -70.21 -5.72 -33.96
CA PRO A 3 -69.34 -5.25 -32.89
C PRO A 3 -67.91 -5.07 -33.40
N ALA A 4 -67.31 -3.95 -33.08
CA ALA A 4 -65.90 -3.64 -33.31
C ALA A 4 -65.00 -4.44 -32.36
N ARG A 5 -63.99 -5.15 -32.91
CA ARG A 5 -62.95 -5.83 -32.17
C ARG A 5 -61.77 -4.86 -31.95
N PHE A 6 -61.52 -4.46 -30.71
CA PHE A 6 -60.30 -3.76 -30.33
C PHE A 6 -59.17 -4.78 -30.14
N ALA A 7 -58.10 -4.63 -30.91
CA ALA A 7 -56.86 -5.36 -30.73
C ALA A 7 -55.97 -4.58 -29.74
N ILE A 8 -55.68 -5.18 -28.60
CA ILE A 8 -54.71 -4.65 -27.62
C ILE A 8 -53.33 -5.13 -28.08
N ALA A 9 -52.51 -4.21 -28.59
CA ALA A 9 -51.09 -4.46 -28.85
C ALA A 9 -50.31 -4.43 -27.54
N GLY A 10 -49.87 -5.59 -27.06
CA GLY A 10 -49.01 -5.71 -25.91
C GLY A 10 -47.57 -5.28 -26.25
N PHE A 11 -47.14 -4.18 -25.67
CA PHE A 11 -45.73 -3.75 -25.70
C PHE A 11 -44.94 -4.57 -24.67
N SER A 12 -44.24 -5.59 -25.12
CA SER A 12 -43.26 -6.30 -24.30
C SER A 12 -41.98 -5.48 -24.20
N ALA A 13 -41.80 -4.76 -23.10
CA ALA A 13 -40.54 -4.09 -22.79
C ALA A 13 -39.47 -5.13 -22.44
N LEU A 14 -38.50 -5.36 -23.32
CA LEU A 14 -37.33 -6.17 -23.07
C LEU A 14 -36.41 -5.37 -22.16
N TRP A 15 -36.39 -5.73 -20.85
CA TRP A 15 -35.38 -5.26 -19.92
C TRP A 15 -34.07 -5.96 -20.24
N LEU A 16 -33.15 -5.30 -20.95
CA LEU A 16 -31.76 -5.69 -21.07
C LEU A 16 -31.10 -5.45 -19.70
N ALA A 17 -30.93 -6.51 -18.92
CA ALA A 17 -30.08 -6.50 -17.75
C ALA A 17 -28.64 -6.22 -18.23
N GLN A 18 -28.16 -4.99 -18.06
CA GLN A 18 -26.75 -4.68 -18.20
C GLN A 18 -26.01 -5.44 -17.12
N ALA A 19 -25.35 -6.54 -17.48
CA ALA A 19 -24.37 -7.18 -16.64
C ALA A 19 -23.27 -6.14 -16.34
N SER A 20 -23.24 -5.62 -15.11
CA SER A 20 -22.15 -4.78 -14.64
C SER A 20 -20.89 -5.62 -14.74
N ALA A 21 -20.03 -5.33 -15.70
CA ALA A 21 -18.73 -6.00 -15.80
C ALA A 21 -17.99 -5.76 -14.47
N ALA A 22 -17.69 -6.82 -13.74
CA ALA A 22 -16.91 -6.73 -12.52
C ALA A 22 -15.58 -6.04 -12.85
N SER A 23 -15.21 -5.04 -12.05
CA SER A 23 -13.93 -4.36 -12.23
C SER A 23 -12.79 -5.38 -12.16
N PRO A 24 -11.77 -5.26 -13.02
CA PRO A 24 -10.65 -6.20 -12.99
C PRO A 24 -9.96 -6.19 -11.61
N PRO A 25 -9.39 -7.33 -11.17
CA PRO A 25 -8.66 -7.39 -9.92
C PRO A 25 -7.49 -6.39 -9.91
N PRO A 26 -7.09 -5.86 -8.73
CA PRO A 26 -5.97 -4.96 -8.62
C PRO A 26 -4.68 -5.64 -9.05
N ALA A 27 -3.83 -4.91 -9.77
CA ALA A 27 -2.49 -5.40 -10.11
C ALA A 27 -1.62 -5.56 -8.85
N LEU A 28 -1.84 -4.73 -7.84
CA LEU A 28 -1.04 -4.67 -6.63
C LEU A 28 -1.89 -4.29 -5.43
N ALA A 29 -1.67 -4.95 -4.30
CA ALA A 29 -2.11 -4.50 -2.98
C ALA A 29 -0.88 -4.15 -2.14
N ILE A 30 -0.88 -2.94 -1.53
CA ILE A 30 0.22 -2.43 -0.71
C ILE A 30 -0.29 -2.09 0.68
N VAL A 31 0.40 -2.57 1.71
CA VAL A 31 0.30 -2.04 3.06
C VAL A 31 1.46 -1.09 3.31
N LEU A 32 1.18 0.20 3.51
CA LEU A 32 2.14 1.19 3.95
C LEU A 32 2.25 1.13 5.48
N ALA A 33 3.32 0.54 5.99
CA ALA A 33 3.58 0.40 7.42
C ALA A 33 4.54 1.51 7.89
N ILE A 34 4.01 2.50 8.61
CA ILE A 34 4.68 3.75 8.95
C ILE A 34 5.13 3.75 10.41
N ASP A 35 6.41 3.98 10.63
CA ASP A 35 7.01 4.12 11.95
C ASP A 35 6.51 5.38 12.65
N VAL A 36 5.97 5.19 13.85
CA VAL A 36 5.61 6.28 14.76
C VAL A 36 6.22 6.07 16.14
N SER A 37 7.35 5.36 16.23
CA SER A 37 8.11 5.14 17.45
C SER A 37 8.62 6.43 18.09
N ALA A 38 9.27 6.35 19.24
CA ALA A 38 9.62 7.52 20.06
C ALA A 38 10.60 8.49 19.38
N SER A 39 11.44 8.01 18.45
CA SER A 39 12.36 8.81 17.63
C SER A 39 11.62 9.75 16.66
N VAL A 40 10.40 9.36 16.25
CA VAL A 40 9.55 10.19 15.38
C VAL A 40 8.83 11.23 16.24
N ASP A 41 9.30 12.47 16.28
CA ASP A 41 8.61 13.58 16.94
C ASP A 41 7.40 14.06 16.14
N ALA A 42 6.75 15.13 16.59
CA ALA A 42 5.54 15.65 15.94
C ALA A 42 5.82 16.21 14.53
N ASP A 43 6.94 16.88 14.35
CA ASP A 43 7.32 17.48 13.05
C ASP A 43 7.70 16.38 12.06
N ARG A 44 8.46 15.37 12.50
CA ARG A 44 8.81 14.19 11.70
C ARG A 44 7.58 13.40 11.27
N PHE A 45 6.60 13.23 12.19
CA PHE A 45 5.32 12.61 11.86
C PHE A 45 4.57 13.38 10.75
N VAL A 46 4.49 14.71 10.87
CA VAL A 46 3.87 15.55 9.83
C VAL A 46 4.58 15.41 8.49
N LEU A 47 5.92 15.39 8.47
CA LEU A 47 6.69 15.20 7.24
C LEU A 47 6.44 13.83 6.58
N GLN A 48 6.31 12.75 7.36
CA GLN A 48 5.94 11.43 6.82
C GLN A 48 4.52 11.43 6.26
N ARG A 49 3.54 11.84 7.06
CA ARG A 49 2.13 11.89 6.69
C ARG A 49 1.91 12.71 5.41
N ASP A 50 2.41 13.94 5.41
CA ASP A 50 2.25 14.85 4.28
C ASP A 50 3.06 14.40 3.07
N GLY A 51 4.22 13.78 3.28
CA GLY A 51 5.02 13.17 2.22
C GLY A 51 4.30 12.04 1.50
N ILE A 52 3.58 11.17 2.23
CA ILE A 52 2.73 10.13 1.63
C ILE A 52 1.57 10.78 0.86
N ALA A 53 0.87 11.74 1.48
CA ALA A 53 -0.24 12.43 0.83
C ALA A 53 0.20 13.13 -0.47
N HIS A 54 1.34 13.82 -0.47
CA HIS A 54 1.91 14.44 -1.66
C HIS A 54 2.28 13.43 -2.75
N ALA A 55 2.83 12.25 -2.37
CA ALA A 55 3.15 11.22 -3.35
C ALA A 55 1.91 10.75 -4.13
N PHE A 56 0.76 10.59 -3.47
CA PHE A 56 -0.51 10.21 -4.14
C PHE A 56 -1.17 11.36 -4.92
N GLN A 57 -0.72 12.60 -4.74
CA GLN A 57 -1.13 13.75 -5.56
C GLN A 57 -0.19 14.00 -6.74
N ASP A 58 0.97 13.35 -6.76
CA ASP A 58 1.96 13.54 -7.83
C ASP A 58 1.54 12.81 -9.11
N ARG A 59 1.68 13.51 -10.24
CA ARG A 59 1.31 13.00 -11.56
C ARG A 59 2.09 11.72 -11.93
N ARG A 60 3.36 11.62 -11.55
CA ARG A 60 4.20 10.45 -11.84
C ARG A 60 3.59 9.17 -11.26
N LEU A 61 3.10 9.22 -10.03
CA LEU A 61 2.43 8.08 -9.40
C LEU A 61 1.03 7.84 -10.00
N ALA A 62 0.26 8.90 -10.25
CA ALA A 62 -1.05 8.79 -10.88
C ALA A 62 -0.96 8.13 -12.26
N ASP A 63 -0.02 8.55 -13.10
CA ASP A 63 0.21 7.97 -14.42
C ASP A 63 0.64 6.49 -14.33
N ALA A 64 1.49 6.13 -13.36
CA ALA A 64 1.89 4.75 -13.12
C ALA A 64 0.70 3.87 -12.70
N ILE A 65 -0.19 4.37 -11.82
CA ILE A 65 -1.38 3.65 -11.35
C ILE A 65 -2.37 3.40 -12.51
N VAL A 66 -2.60 4.41 -13.34
CA VAL A 66 -3.50 4.28 -14.52
C VAL A 66 -2.95 3.26 -15.54
N ALA A 67 -1.64 3.11 -15.63
CA ALA A 67 -0.99 2.18 -16.54
C ALA A 67 -1.12 0.70 -16.13
N VAL A 68 -1.49 0.39 -14.87
CA VAL A 68 -1.64 -1.00 -14.41
C VAL A 68 -3.10 -1.44 -14.43
N PRO A 69 -3.39 -2.67 -14.94
CA PRO A 69 -4.76 -3.18 -15.01
C PRO A 69 -5.40 -3.23 -13.62
N GLY A 70 -6.61 -2.67 -13.52
CA GLY A 70 -7.37 -2.67 -12.29
C GLY A 70 -6.83 -1.74 -11.20
N GLY A 71 -5.75 -0.98 -11.43
CA GLY A 71 -5.17 -0.08 -10.43
C GLY A 71 -4.55 -0.83 -9.25
N ILE A 72 -4.49 -0.17 -8.09
CA ILE A 72 -3.89 -0.70 -6.86
C ILE A 72 -4.86 -0.62 -5.67
N GLU A 73 -4.69 -1.48 -4.67
CA GLU A 73 -5.29 -1.36 -3.34
C GLU A 73 -4.24 -0.88 -2.34
N VAL A 74 -4.56 0.09 -1.50
CA VAL A 74 -3.62 0.64 -0.52
C VAL A 74 -4.28 0.74 0.85
N LEU A 75 -3.53 0.35 1.88
CA LEU A 75 -3.87 0.50 3.30
C LEU A 75 -2.70 1.20 4.00
N VAL A 76 -3.00 2.07 4.97
CA VAL A 76 -1.98 2.68 5.84
C VAL A 76 -2.12 2.17 7.26
N LEU A 77 -1.00 1.72 7.81
CA LEU A 77 -0.87 1.21 9.16
C LEU A 77 0.27 1.95 9.86
N GLU A 78 0.01 2.53 11.03
CA GLU A 78 1.03 3.06 11.93
C GLU A 78 1.46 2.01 12.93
N TRP A 79 2.75 1.99 13.28
CA TRP A 79 3.30 1.03 14.23
C TRP A 79 4.37 1.65 15.14
N SER A 80 4.45 1.11 16.36
CA SER A 80 5.53 1.34 17.34
C SER A 80 5.74 0.07 18.17
N ASP A 81 5.10 -0.08 19.34
CA ASP A 81 5.10 -1.31 20.12
C ASP A 81 4.24 -2.41 19.50
N PRO A 82 4.41 -3.69 19.88
CA PRO A 82 3.63 -4.81 19.32
C PRO A 82 2.11 -4.70 19.49
N ASP A 83 1.64 -4.02 20.54
CA ASP A 83 0.24 -3.75 20.85
C ASP A 83 -0.21 -2.34 20.44
N ALA A 84 0.71 -1.54 19.90
CA ALA A 84 0.47 -0.18 19.42
C ALA A 84 0.55 -0.10 17.89
N ILE A 85 -0.26 -0.92 17.23
CA ILE A 85 -0.39 -0.98 15.77
C ILE A 85 -1.81 -0.58 15.38
N ALA A 86 -1.96 0.45 14.55
CA ALA A 86 -3.24 1.01 14.19
C ALA A 86 -3.41 1.19 12.67
N ILE A 87 -4.53 0.74 12.12
CA ILE A 87 -4.94 1.10 10.76
C ILE A 87 -5.45 2.53 10.78
N THR A 88 -4.81 3.41 10.04
CA THR A 88 -5.17 4.83 9.93
C THR A 88 -5.95 5.13 8.66
N VAL A 89 -5.70 4.39 7.58
CA VAL A 89 -6.53 4.38 6.37
C VAL A 89 -6.75 2.92 5.95
N ASP A 90 -8.00 2.47 6.01
CA ASP A 90 -8.36 1.10 5.58
C ASP A 90 -8.27 0.96 4.05
N TRP A 91 -8.34 -0.27 3.53
CA TRP A 91 -8.21 -0.58 2.12
C TRP A 91 -8.98 0.38 1.21
N ARG A 92 -8.26 0.98 0.27
CA ARG A 92 -8.82 1.88 -0.74
C ARG A 92 -8.31 1.50 -2.12
N ARG A 93 -9.26 1.31 -3.04
CA ARG A 93 -8.94 1.16 -4.46
C ARG A 93 -8.51 2.50 -5.04
N ILE A 94 -7.37 2.51 -5.70
CA ILE A 94 -6.85 3.66 -6.44
C ILE A 94 -6.64 3.24 -7.88
N ALA A 95 -7.39 3.84 -8.81
CA ALA A 95 -7.37 3.51 -10.23
C ALA A 95 -7.29 4.75 -11.13
N ASP A 96 -7.41 5.95 -10.54
CA ASP A 96 -7.41 7.23 -11.24
C ASP A 96 -6.95 8.37 -10.31
N ALA A 97 -6.77 9.56 -10.87
CA ALA A 97 -6.35 10.75 -10.13
C ALA A 97 -7.36 11.16 -9.03
N ARG A 98 -8.65 10.91 -9.22
CA ARG A 98 -9.69 11.25 -8.24
C ARG A 98 -9.58 10.35 -7.01
N SER A 99 -9.46 9.05 -7.19
CA SER A 99 -9.28 8.10 -6.10
C SER A 99 -7.94 8.31 -5.38
N ALA A 100 -6.88 8.66 -6.12
CA ALA A 100 -5.58 9.02 -5.54
C ALA A 100 -5.68 10.29 -4.66
N ALA A 101 -6.35 11.35 -5.13
CA ALA A 101 -6.58 12.57 -4.36
C ALA A 101 -7.44 12.32 -3.10
N ALA A 102 -8.48 11.47 -3.21
CA ALA A 102 -9.30 11.09 -2.07
C ALA A 102 -8.51 10.30 -1.01
N PHE A 103 -7.62 9.39 -1.45
CA PHE A 103 -6.71 8.67 -0.56
C PHE A 103 -5.72 9.63 0.12
N ALA A 104 -5.09 10.55 -0.63
CA ALA A 104 -4.20 11.56 -0.10
C ALA A 104 -4.88 12.42 0.98
N GLY A 105 -6.13 12.83 0.76
CA GLY A 105 -6.93 13.55 1.75
C GLY A 105 -7.17 12.74 3.02
N ALA A 106 -7.43 11.45 2.91
CA ALA A 106 -7.62 10.57 4.06
C ALA A 106 -6.32 10.39 4.86
N VAL A 107 -5.17 10.25 4.18
CA VAL A 107 -3.86 10.21 4.84
C VAL A 107 -3.56 11.52 5.57
N HIS A 108 -3.72 12.67 4.89
CA HIS A 108 -3.46 13.99 5.48
C HIS A 108 -4.32 14.28 6.72
N ALA A 109 -5.55 13.81 6.74
CA ALA A 109 -6.46 13.96 7.90
C ALA A 109 -6.10 13.04 9.08
N GLY A 110 -5.16 12.10 8.90
CA GLY A 110 -4.73 11.15 9.92
C GLY A 110 -4.01 11.83 11.09
N ALA A 111 -4.38 11.46 12.31
CA ALA A 111 -3.67 11.85 13.52
C ALA A 111 -2.83 10.67 14.01
N ARG A 112 -1.65 10.95 14.54
CA ARG A 112 -0.78 9.94 15.14
C ARG A 112 -1.51 9.15 16.23
N ARG A 113 -1.41 7.81 16.18
CA ARG A 113 -2.16 6.91 17.08
C ARG A 113 -1.33 6.40 18.25
N SER A 114 -0.01 6.33 18.10
CA SER A 114 0.84 5.77 19.15
C SER A 114 2.22 6.45 19.22
N ARG A 115 2.98 6.07 20.21
CA ARG A 115 4.38 6.43 20.41
C ARG A 115 5.00 5.38 21.35
N GLY A 116 6.07 4.71 20.93
CA GLY A 116 6.66 3.63 21.71
C GLY A 116 8.04 3.22 21.19
N LEU A 117 8.39 1.97 21.40
CA LEU A 117 9.62 1.36 20.91
C LEU A 117 9.50 0.98 19.43
N THR A 118 10.51 0.31 18.88
CA THR A 118 10.63 0.02 17.45
C THR A 118 10.43 -1.47 17.20
N ALA A 119 9.16 -1.92 17.09
CA ALA A 119 8.79 -3.33 16.94
C ALA A 119 8.58 -3.73 15.47
N ILE A 120 9.64 -3.70 14.63
CA ILE A 120 9.57 -3.96 13.19
C ILE A 120 8.97 -5.34 12.89
N GLY A 121 9.42 -6.41 13.54
CA GLY A 121 8.92 -7.77 13.29
C GLY A 121 7.42 -7.91 13.55
N PRO A 122 6.88 -7.51 14.71
CA PRO A 122 5.45 -7.42 14.97
C PRO A 122 4.69 -6.56 13.96
N ALA A 123 5.24 -5.42 13.53
CA ALA A 123 4.64 -4.55 12.52
C ALA A 123 4.50 -5.26 11.18
N LEU A 124 5.54 -5.97 10.72
CA LEU A 124 5.51 -6.76 9.49
C LEU A 124 4.43 -7.85 9.55
N LEU A 125 4.34 -8.61 10.66
CA LEU A 125 3.30 -9.64 10.81
C LEU A 125 1.88 -9.04 10.85
N ALA A 126 1.71 -7.89 11.49
CA ALA A 126 0.43 -7.18 11.51
C ALA A 126 0.03 -6.66 10.13
N ALA A 127 0.99 -6.14 9.37
CA ALA A 127 0.80 -5.72 7.98
C ALA A 127 0.40 -6.90 7.09
N ALA A 128 1.07 -8.04 7.21
CA ALA A 128 0.76 -9.24 6.44
C ALA A 128 -0.67 -9.74 6.67
N ARG A 129 -1.15 -9.73 7.92
CA ARG A 129 -2.55 -10.10 8.26
C ARG A 129 -3.61 -9.21 7.60
N GLN A 130 -3.25 -8.00 7.13
CA GLN A 130 -4.23 -7.14 6.47
C GLN A 130 -4.65 -7.68 5.11
N PHE A 131 -3.82 -8.47 4.44
CA PHE A 131 -4.19 -9.09 3.15
C PHE A 131 -5.34 -10.09 3.28
N ASP A 132 -5.57 -10.69 4.45
CA ASP A 132 -6.73 -11.55 4.71
C ASP A 132 -8.07 -10.78 4.63
N ARG A 133 -8.02 -9.45 4.77
CA ARG A 133 -9.16 -8.53 4.72
C ARG A 133 -9.28 -7.80 3.38
N LEU A 134 -8.43 -8.14 2.41
CA LEU A 134 -8.43 -7.48 1.11
C LEU A 134 -9.76 -7.73 0.38
N PRO A 135 -10.47 -6.69 -0.07
CA PRO A 135 -11.79 -6.84 -0.71
C PRO A 135 -11.77 -7.70 -1.97
N GLN A 136 -10.65 -7.67 -2.70
CA GLN A 136 -10.44 -8.48 -3.90
C GLN A 136 -8.96 -8.87 -3.99
N THR A 137 -8.67 -10.15 -4.26
CA THR A 137 -7.29 -10.65 -4.40
C THR A 137 -6.54 -9.87 -5.48
N ALA A 138 -5.38 -9.36 -5.12
CA ALA A 138 -4.46 -8.67 -6.04
C ALA A 138 -3.49 -9.64 -6.70
N ALA A 139 -2.99 -9.30 -7.89
CA ALA A 139 -1.97 -10.09 -8.58
C ALA A 139 -0.63 -10.13 -7.82
N ARG A 140 -0.30 -9.06 -7.10
CA ARG A 140 0.85 -8.95 -6.19
C ARG A 140 0.42 -8.37 -4.86
N GLN A 141 1.12 -8.79 -3.80
CA GLN A 141 0.97 -8.25 -2.44
C GLN A 141 2.33 -7.77 -1.94
N ALA A 142 2.39 -6.53 -1.43
CA ALA A 142 3.61 -5.93 -0.92
C ALA A 142 3.36 -5.19 0.40
N ILE A 143 4.35 -5.27 1.28
CA ILE A 143 4.45 -4.44 2.47
C ILE A 143 5.55 -3.42 2.23
N ASP A 144 5.21 -2.15 2.34
CA ASP A 144 6.13 -1.03 2.32
C ASP A 144 6.35 -0.52 3.73
N ILE A 145 7.45 -0.94 4.37
CA ILE A 145 7.77 -0.50 5.73
C ILE A 145 8.78 0.66 5.72
N SER A 146 8.47 1.72 6.44
CA SER A 146 9.39 2.85 6.67
C SER A 146 9.74 2.98 8.15
N GLY A 147 10.97 3.40 8.45
CA GLY A 147 11.44 3.64 9.80
C GLY A 147 12.81 4.32 9.85
N ASP A 148 13.16 4.90 11.03
CA ASP A 148 14.40 5.63 11.28
C ASP A 148 15.34 4.91 12.27
N GLY A 149 15.00 3.68 12.69
CA GLY A 149 15.78 2.91 13.67
C GLY A 149 15.75 1.41 13.43
N ILE A 150 16.58 0.70 14.22
CA ILE A 150 16.62 -0.76 14.28
C ILE A 150 15.53 -1.29 15.21
N ALA A 151 15.12 -2.55 15.00
CA ALA A 151 14.19 -3.22 15.89
C ALA A 151 14.81 -3.39 17.29
N ASN A 152 14.07 -3.00 18.32
CA ASN A 152 14.47 -3.11 19.71
C ASN A 152 13.43 -3.80 20.60
N LEU A 153 12.33 -4.28 20.02
CA LEU A 153 11.26 -4.97 20.75
C LEU A 153 10.58 -6.04 19.87
N GLY A 154 10.24 -7.16 20.49
CA GLY A 154 9.44 -8.22 19.89
C GLY A 154 10.24 -9.19 19.01
N LEU A 155 9.52 -9.88 18.09
CA LEU A 155 10.12 -10.82 17.16
C LEU A 155 11.12 -10.12 16.23
N SER A 156 12.25 -10.78 15.94
CA SER A 156 13.23 -10.22 15.00
C SER A 156 12.61 -9.99 13.60
N PRO A 157 13.00 -8.91 12.91
CA PRO A 157 12.49 -8.64 11.56
C PRO A 157 12.76 -9.77 10.57
N ALA A 158 13.94 -10.39 10.63
CA ALA A 158 14.31 -11.51 9.77
C ALA A 158 13.38 -12.71 9.94
N ALA A 159 13.03 -13.06 11.19
CA ALA A 159 12.09 -14.16 11.45
C ALA A 159 10.68 -13.86 10.94
N ALA A 160 10.21 -12.61 11.07
CA ALA A 160 8.92 -12.17 10.52
C ALA A 160 8.95 -12.17 9.00
N ARG A 161 9.99 -11.56 8.40
CA ARG A 161 10.22 -11.54 6.95
C ARG A 161 10.14 -12.94 6.34
N ASP A 162 10.87 -13.90 6.91
CA ASP A 162 10.95 -15.25 6.35
C ASP A 162 9.59 -15.96 6.36
N GLN A 163 8.73 -15.67 7.33
CA GLN A 163 7.35 -16.18 7.34
C GLN A 163 6.51 -15.54 6.22
N ILE A 164 6.61 -14.22 6.06
CA ILE A 164 5.83 -13.43 5.10
C ILE A 164 6.22 -13.77 3.66
N VAL A 165 7.53 -13.89 3.40
CA VAL A 165 8.04 -14.25 2.07
C VAL A 165 7.60 -15.65 1.66
N ARG A 166 7.54 -16.62 2.59
CA ARG A 166 6.96 -17.96 2.32
C ARG A 166 5.49 -17.92 1.94
N ALA A 167 4.75 -16.91 2.39
CA ALA A 167 3.37 -16.67 1.96
C ALA A 167 3.24 -15.95 0.61
N GLY A 168 4.36 -15.64 -0.07
CA GLY A 168 4.38 -14.98 -1.38
C GLY A 168 4.27 -13.46 -1.33
N ILE A 169 4.35 -12.84 -0.14
CA ILE A 169 4.28 -11.40 0.04
C ILE A 169 5.68 -10.80 -0.03
N THR A 170 5.86 -9.73 -0.80
CA THR A 170 7.12 -8.99 -0.89
C THR A 170 7.18 -7.92 0.21
N ILE A 171 8.35 -7.73 0.80
CA ILE A 171 8.59 -6.65 1.77
C ILE A 171 9.64 -5.71 1.20
N ASN A 172 9.27 -4.44 1.00
CA ASN A 172 10.16 -3.36 0.59
C ASN A 172 10.36 -2.38 1.75
N GLY A 173 11.52 -1.69 1.75
CA GLY A 173 11.89 -0.78 2.82
C GLY A 173 12.10 0.66 2.37
N LEU A 174 11.84 1.61 3.27
CA LEU A 174 12.28 2.98 3.19
C LEU A 174 13.02 3.34 4.48
N ALA A 175 14.34 3.32 4.45
CA ALA A 175 15.18 3.66 5.59
C ALA A 175 15.37 5.18 5.68
N ILE A 176 15.07 5.79 6.84
CA ILE A 176 15.25 7.23 7.09
C ILE A 176 16.55 7.39 7.89
N LEU A 177 17.59 7.96 7.25
CA LEU A 177 18.97 7.94 7.75
C LEU A 177 19.30 9.08 8.74
N THR A 178 18.30 9.70 9.35
CA THR A 178 18.51 10.88 10.23
C THR A 178 19.39 10.54 11.44
N GLU A 179 19.10 9.44 12.11
CA GLU A 179 19.82 9.02 13.33
C GLU A 179 20.91 7.96 13.00
N GLU A 180 20.60 7.05 12.07
CA GLU A 180 21.43 5.89 11.75
C GLU A 180 21.83 5.90 10.26
N PRO A 181 23.00 6.45 9.88
CA PRO A 181 23.43 6.54 8.48
C PRO A 181 23.59 5.20 7.76
N TRP A 182 23.76 4.11 8.53
CA TRP A 182 23.93 2.74 8.03
C TRP A 182 22.63 1.93 7.97
N LEU A 183 21.48 2.52 8.30
CA LEU A 183 20.19 1.85 8.43
C LEU A 183 19.72 1.18 7.13
N GLU A 184 20.06 1.71 5.96
CA GLU A 184 19.78 1.05 4.68
C GLU A 184 20.38 -0.37 4.63
N GLY A 185 21.61 -0.55 5.11
CA GLY A 185 22.25 -1.86 5.19
C GLY A 185 21.53 -2.82 6.11
N TYR A 186 21.05 -2.34 7.26
CA TYR A 186 20.24 -3.13 8.19
C TYR A 186 18.89 -3.54 7.55
N PHE A 187 18.18 -2.61 6.91
CA PHE A 187 16.93 -2.94 6.23
C PHE A 187 17.16 -4.00 5.15
N ARG A 188 18.25 -3.89 4.40
CA ARG A 188 18.63 -4.86 3.36
C ARG A 188 18.90 -6.25 3.93
N ALA A 189 19.57 -6.35 5.07
CA ALA A 189 19.96 -7.61 5.69
C ALA A 189 18.80 -8.28 6.45
N GLU A 190 18.04 -7.48 7.22
CA GLU A 190 17.14 -8.00 8.23
C GLU A 190 15.65 -7.83 7.90
N VAL A 191 15.27 -6.80 7.11
CA VAL A 191 13.87 -6.37 7.01
C VAL A 191 13.24 -6.77 5.68
N ILE A 192 13.86 -6.42 4.54
CA ILE A 192 13.27 -6.64 3.22
C ILE A 192 13.42 -8.09 2.77
N GLY A 193 12.52 -8.54 1.88
CA GLY A 193 12.58 -9.88 1.31
C GLY A 193 11.44 -10.15 0.32
N GLY A 194 11.58 -11.26 -0.39
CA GLY A 194 10.64 -11.66 -1.45
C GLY A 194 11.10 -11.26 -2.85
N ALA A 195 10.31 -11.66 -3.85
CA ALA A 195 10.66 -11.47 -5.26
C ALA A 195 10.75 -9.99 -5.63
N GLY A 196 11.94 -9.55 -6.06
CA GLY A 196 12.18 -8.17 -6.48
C GLY A 196 12.19 -7.16 -5.32
N ALA A 197 12.35 -7.62 -4.07
CA ALA A 197 12.42 -6.74 -2.91
C ALA A 197 13.55 -5.72 -3.02
N PHE A 198 13.27 -4.49 -2.59
CA PHE A 198 14.24 -3.40 -2.61
C PHE A 198 14.09 -2.47 -1.40
N VAL A 199 15.17 -1.76 -1.08
CA VAL A 199 15.15 -0.68 -0.10
C VAL A 199 15.61 0.61 -0.76
N LEU A 200 14.93 1.71 -0.43
CA LEU A 200 15.39 3.06 -0.72
C LEU A 200 15.75 3.76 0.60
N ALA A 201 16.61 4.77 0.50
CA ALA A 201 16.99 5.59 1.64
C ALA A 201 16.50 7.03 1.46
N ALA A 202 15.91 7.59 2.51
CA ALA A 202 15.71 9.02 2.68
C ALA A 202 16.82 9.54 3.60
N ARG A 203 17.61 10.51 3.15
CA ARG A 203 18.73 11.07 3.94
C ARG A 203 18.26 11.74 5.24
N SER A 204 17.03 12.23 5.23
CA SER A 204 16.36 12.86 6.36
C SER A 204 14.86 12.87 6.15
N TYR A 205 14.11 13.27 7.17
CA TYR A 205 12.66 13.47 7.04
C TYR A 205 12.28 14.53 5.99
N ALA A 206 13.13 15.54 5.76
CA ALA A 206 12.90 16.52 4.70
C ALA A 206 12.95 15.91 3.28
N SER A 207 13.70 14.82 3.08
CA SER A 207 13.77 14.09 1.80
C SER A 207 12.81 12.91 1.72
N PHE A 208 11.99 12.67 2.74
CA PHE A 208 11.06 11.53 2.82
C PHE A 208 10.05 11.53 1.66
N ALA A 209 9.44 12.69 1.39
CA ALA A 209 8.39 12.79 0.36
C ALA A 209 8.87 12.35 -1.03
N GLU A 210 10.06 12.80 -1.46
CA GLU A 210 10.62 12.40 -2.76
C GLU A 210 11.05 10.92 -2.77
N ALA A 211 11.61 10.42 -1.67
CA ALA A 211 11.99 9.02 -1.56
C ALA A 211 10.75 8.10 -1.57
N MET A 212 9.67 8.47 -0.88
CA MET A 212 8.39 7.76 -0.88
C MET A 212 7.75 7.75 -2.26
N LEU A 213 7.71 8.89 -2.94
CA LEU A 213 7.18 8.97 -4.29
C LEU A 213 7.97 8.07 -5.26
N LYS A 214 9.31 8.16 -5.23
CA LYS A 214 10.17 7.30 -6.07
C LYS A 214 9.91 5.81 -5.79
N LYS A 215 9.78 5.46 -4.52
CA LYS A 215 9.50 4.09 -4.08
C LYS A 215 8.16 3.58 -4.61
N LEU A 216 7.09 4.35 -4.43
CA LEU A 216 5.75 3.98 -4.89
C LEU A 216 5.67 3.87 -6.42
N VAL A 217 6.29 4.79 -7.16
CA VAL A 217 6.36 4.71 -8.62
C VAL A 217 7.09 3.44 -9.07
N GLN A 218 8.22 3.09 -8.45
CA GLN A 218 8.97 1.85 -8.74
C GLN A 218 8.14 0.61 -8.42
N GLU A 219 7.42 0.60 -7.31
CA GLU A 219 6.56 -0.51 -6.87
C GLU A 219 5.42 -0.77 -7.86
N VAL A 220 4.69 0.30 -8.22
CA VAL A 220 3.58 0.21 -9.17
C VAL A 220 4.06 -0.18 -10.56
N ALA A 221 5.14 0.43 -11.06
CA ALA A 221 5.72 0.09 -12.37
C ALA A 221 6.20 -1.37 -12.44
N GLY A 222 6.73 -1.91 -11.33
CA GLY A 222 7.09 -3.33 -11.21
C GLY A 222 5.91 -4.27 -11.36
N SER A 223 4.69 -3.82 -11.08
CA SER A 223 3.45 -4.60 -11.19
C SER A 223 2.88 -4.64 -12.62
N ALA A 224 3.34 -3.77 -13.50
CA ALA A 224 2.97 -3.79 -14.92
C ALA A 224 3.66 -4.92 -15.71
N ARG A 225 4.71 -5.56 -15.15
CA ARG A 225 5.42 -6.67 -15.80
C ARG A 225 4.68 -7.98 -15.53
N PRO A 226 4.23 -8.74 -16.57
CA PRO A 226 3.63 -10.05 -16.34
C PRO A 226 4.63 -10.99 -15.67
N ALA A 227 4.16 -11.79 -14.71
CA ALA A 227 4.96 -12.78 -13.96
C ALA A 227 5.67 -13.82 -14.85
N ALA A 228 5.35 -13.90 -16.13
CA ALA A 228 5.90 -14.86 -17.09
C ALA A 228 7.38 -14.65 -17.44
N LEU A 229 8.00 -13.52 -17.11
CA LEU A 229 9.41 -13.26 -17.40
C LEU A 229 10.37 -13.53 -16.24
N ALA A 230 9.87 -13.88 -15.07
CA ALA A 230 10.70 -14.19 -13.88
C ALA A 230 11.21 -15.65 -13.83
N GLN A 231 10.85 -16.50 -14.79
CA GLN A 231 11.25 -17.92 -14.82
C GLN A 231 12.35 -18.26 -15.85
N ILE A 232 12.98 -17.24 -16.47
CA ILE A 232 14.03 -17.45 -17.47
C ILE A 232 15.33 -16.72 -17.04
N GLN A 233 15.76 -16.92 -15.81
CA GLN A 233 17.14 -16.62 -15.38
C GLN A 233 17.61 -17.63 -14.35
#